data_b1782e141b1c266b842b3414d255ef13
#
_entry.id   b1782e141b1c266b842b3414d255ef13
#
_cell.length_a   1.000
_cell.length_b   1.000
_cell.length_c   1.000
_cell.angle_alpha   90.00
_cell.angle_beta   90.00
_cell.angle_gamma   90.00
#
_symmetry.space_group_name_H-M   'P 1'
#
loop_
_entity.id
_entity.type
_entity.pdbx_description
1 polymer ?
#
loop_
_entity_poly.entity_id
_entity_poly.type
_entity_poly.pdbx_seq_one_letter_code
_entity_poly.pdbx_strand_id
1 'polypeptide(L)'
;GGMLSSDGGALLLSQADAGLGISRLLAGCYTDRRDPDLIEHSVKELVSQRLIGLALGYEDLNDHADLRRDPLLAAVIGKEDVLGQNRRSKKDRGAACASPATLNRLELGAQFSDRYRKLHAEPKKVEAALLEAGVRSLPKDEDLFILDFDATDTPLHGQQEGRFFHGYYDQYCYLPLYCFCGSVVLWSQLRTSARDASEGTVEALEKIVAAIRQRFPKARIVVRGDSGFARDEIMNWCEGQSEVFYLLGKARNARLQTLVEKATVHARMRSCLTGVSCREYVDTTYRTLTSWSRERRMLCKAEVLVGDKSNPRFVVTNIPLAGIRSRRGELLMPGEICGLYEKEYCGRGNAENMIKQMT
;
A
#
# COMPACT_ATOMS: atom_id res chain seq x y z
N GLY A 1 17.07 -25.61 33.96
CA GLY A 1 16.06 -24.81 33.32
C GLY A 1 16.21 -24.90 31.81
N GLY A 2 15.10 -25.01 31.09
CA GLY A 2 15.12 -24.99 29.62
C GLY A 2 15.39 -23.58 29.06
N MET A 3 15.64 -23.49 27.75
CA MET A 3 15.70 -22.20 27.06
C MET A 3 14.29 -21.65 26.92
N LEU A 4 14.13 -20.37 27.17
CA LEU A 4 12.85 -19.66 27.08
C LEU A 4 12.92 -18.66 25.92
N SER A 5 11.81 -18.52 25.20
CA SER A 5 11.58 -17.42 24.25
C SER A 5 10.43 -16.57 24.74
N SER A 6 10.55 -15.25 24.60
CA SER A 6 9.46 -14.30 24.82
C SER A 6 8.52 -14.21 23.63
N ASP A 7 8.94 -14.71 22.47
CA ASP A 7 8.33 -14.45 21.16
C ASP A 7 7.46 -15.60 20.65
N GLY A 8 6.60 -16.16 21.52
CA GLY A 8 5.69 -17.25 21.16
C GLY A 8 4.81 -16.96 19.92
N GLY A 9 4.54 -15.70 19.64
CA GLY A 9 3.85 -15.25 18.42
C GLY A 9 4.56 -15.63 17.11
N ALA A 10 5.86 -15.90 17.13
CA ALA A 10 6.62 -16.35 15.97
C ALA A 10 6.06 -17.63 15.33
N LEU A 11 5.44 -18.51 16.13
CA LEU A 11 4.79 -19.72 15.62
C LEU A 11 3.61 -19.41 14.71
N LEU A 12 2.77 -18.44 15.08
CA LEU A 12 1.62 -18.03 14.27
C LEU A 12 2.09 -17.34 12.98
N LEU A 13 3.12 -16.50 13.07
CA LEU A 13 3.73 -15.85 11.88
C LEU A 13 4.32 -16.89 10.93
N SER A 14 5.00 -17.91 11.45
CA SER A 14 5.54 -19.00 10.64
C SER A 14 4.43 -19.81 9.94
N GLN A 15 3.31 -20.08 10.60
CA GLN A 15 2.15 -20.73 10.00
C GLN A 15 1.52 -19.87 8.90
N ALA A 16 1.39 -18.58 9.13
CA ALA A 16 0.89 -17.64 8.12
C ALA A 16 1.82 -17.59 6.90
N ASP A 17 3.14 -17.52 7.12
CA ASP A 17 4.12 -17.56 6.03
C ASP A 17 4.11 -18.88 5.27
N ALA A 18 3.92 -20.01 5.95
CA ALA A 18 3.78 -21.32 5.31
C ALA A 18 2.57 -21.38 4.35
N GLY A 19 1.47 -20.70 4.70
CA GLY A 19 0.28 -20.59 3.86
C GLY A 19 0.43 -19.61 2.69
N LEU A 20 1.03 -18.45 2.92
CA LEU A 20 1.19 -17.37 1.93
C LEU A 20 2.45 -17.53 1.08
N GLY A 21 3.52 -18.11 1.64
CA GLY A 21 4.81 -18.32 0.98
C GLY A 21 5.62 -17.04 0.78
N ILE A 22 5.37 -15.98 1.57
CA ILE A 22 5.98 -14.66 1.41
C ILE A 22 7.51 -14.72 1.50
N SER A 23 8.04 -15.39 2.52
CA SER A 23 9.49 -15.51 2.69
C SER A 23 10.17 -16.25 1.52
N ARG A 24 9.49 -17.24 0.95
CA ARG A 24 9.96 -17.98 -0.23
C ARG A 24 9.94 -17.11 -1.48
N LEU A 25 8.84 -16.38 -1.71
CA LEU A 25 8.71 -15.47 -2.84
C LEU A 25 9.78 -14.39 -2.78
N LEU A 26 9.95 -13.74 -1.63
CA LEU A 26 10.96 -12.69 -1.46
C LEU A 26 12.39 -13.24 -1.56
N ALA A 27 12.67 -14.41 -1.01
CA ALA A 27 13.99 -15.04 -1.17
C ALA A 27 14.34 -15.30 -2.64
N GLY A 28 13.34 -15.65 -3.47
CA GLY A 28 13.49 -15.82 -4.92
C GLY A 28 13.82 -14.51 -5.68
N CYS A 29 13.67 -13.35 -5.02
CA CYS A 29 14.00 -12.06 -5.62
C CYS A 29 15.49 -11.71 -5.51
N TYR A 30 16.26 -12.52 -4.77
CA TYR A 30 17.69 -12.26 -4.53
C TYR A 30 18.56 -13.01 -5.50
N THR A 31 19.58 -12.32 -6.00
CA THR A 31 20.76 -12.95 -6.62
C THR A 31 21.80 -13.15 -5.53
N ASP A 32 22.22 -14.43 -5.30
CA ASP A 32 23.23 -14.81 -4.32
C ASP A 32 24.55 -15.16 -5.04
N ARG A 33 25.58 -14.38 -4.79
CA ARG A 33 26.94 -14.56 -5.34
C ARG A 33 27.93 -15.01 -4.27
N ARG A 34 27.44 -15.52 -3.15
CA ARG A 34 28.30 -16.07 -2.10
C ARG A 34 28.87 -17.41 -2.56
N ASP A 35 30.00 -17.76 -2.02
CA ASP A 35 30.60 -19.09 -2.19
C ASP A 35 29.69 -20.15 -1.51
N PRO A 36 29.14 -21.12 -2.25
CA PRO A 36 28.23 -22.13 -1.69
C PRO A 36 28.80 -22.88 -0.49
N ASP A 37 30.11 -23.20 -0.48
CA ASP A 37 30.76 -23.92 0.60
C ASP A 37 30.91 -23.08 1.89
N LEU A 38 30.69 -21.76 1.81
CA LEU A 38 30.82 -20.82 2.93
C LEU A 38 29.47 -20.30 3.44
N ILE A 39 28.35 -20.73 2.86
CA ILE A 39 27.00 -20.30 3.26
C ILE A 39 26.60 -21.02 4.54
N GLU A 40 26.44 -20.27 5.65
CA GLU A 40 25.86 -20.76 6.91
C GLU A 40 24.38 -20.42 7.06
N HIS A 41 23.90 -19.43 6.32
CA HIS A 41 22.49 -19.00 6.28
C HIS A 41 22.05 -18.83 4.83
N SER A 42 21.08 -19.62 4.41
CA SER A 42 20.45 -19.46 3.09
C SER A 42 19.74 -18.13 2.98
N VAL A 43 19.51 -17.64 1.75
CA VAL A 43 18.72 -16.39 1.55
C VAL A 43 17.33 -16.51 2.16
N LYS A 44 16.69 -17.70 2.04
CA LYS A 44 15.37 -17.93 2.64
C LYS A 44 15.40 -17.76 4.16
N GLU A 45 16.38 -18.32 4.85
CA GLU A 45 16.51 -18.17 6.30
C GLU A 45 16.74 -16.72 6.71
N LEU A 46 17.59 -15.99 5.95
CA LEU A 46 17.84 -14.56 6.20
C LEU A 46 16.58 -13.73 6.03
N VAL A 47 15.85 -13.92 4.94
CA VAL A 47 14.58 -13.23 4.66
C VAL A 47 13.54 -13.58 5.71
N SER A 48 13.38 -14.87 6.05
CA SER A 48 12.43 -15.31 7.09
C SER A 48 12.76 -14.70 8.45
N GLN A 49 14.04 -14.71 8.84
CA GLN A 49 14.48 -14.11 10.10
C GLN A 49 14.14 -12.63 10.17
N ARG A 50 14.37 -11.88 9.08
CA ARG A 50 14.09 -10.45 9.03
C ARG A 50 12.60 -10.15 9.04
N LEU A 51 11.80 -10.88 8.24
CA LEU A 51 10.34 -10.71 8.19
C LEU A 51 9.67 -11.02 9.52
N ILE A 52 10.04 -12.14 10.16
CA ILE A 52 9.48 -12.51 11.47
C ILE A 52 9.92 -11.50 12.52
N GLY A 53 11.20 -11.06 12.51
CA GLY A 53 11.68 -10.02 13.42
C GLY A 53 10.89 -8.73 13.29
N LEU A 54 10.68 -8.21 12.08
CA LEU A 54 9.87 -7.02 11.82
C LEU A 54 8.42 -7.18 12.34
N ALA A 55 7.80 -8.32 12.05
CA ALA A 55 6.42 -8.60 12.47
C ALA A 55 6.27 -8.77 14.00
N LEU A 56 7.36 -9.06 14.71
CA LEU A 56 7.43 -9.09 16.17
C LEU A 56 7.77 -7.72 16.79
N GLY A 57 8.04 -6.70 15.96
CA GLY A 57 8.39 -5.35 16.42
C GLY A 57 9.88 -5.07 16.56
N TYR A 58 10.74 -5.96 16.08
CA TYR A 58 12.20 -5.77 16.06
C TYR A 58 12.65 -5.07 14.78
N GLU A 59 12.50 -3.76 14.74
CA GLU A 59 12.82 -2.95 13.56
C GLU A 59 14.34 -2.76 13.40
N ASP A 60 15.05 -2.57 14.53
CA ASP A 60 16.50 -2.37 14.52
C ASP A 60 17.22 -3.70 14.28
N LEU A 61 18.17 -3.67 13.33
CA LEU A 61 19.04 -4.83 13.10
C LEU A 61 19.89 -5.21 14.31
N ASN A 62 20.17 -4.27 15.21
CA ASN A 62 20.95 -4.53 16.42
C ASN A 62 20.22 -5.49 17.38
N ASP A 63 18.90 -5.56 17.38
CA ASP A 63 18.12 -6.50 18.18
C ASP A 63 18.50 -7.94 17.84
N HIS A 64 18.89 -8.20 16.60
CA HIS A 64 19.38 -9.50 16.19
C HIS A 64 20.73 -9.92 16.80
N ALA A 65 21.38 -9.06 17.60
CA ALA A 65 22.53 -9.47 18.40
C ALA A 65 22.12 -10.49 19.49
N ASP A 66 20.93 -10.34 20.04
CA ASP A 66 20.35 -11.25 21.04
C ASP A 66 19.43 -12.29 20.38
N LEU A 67 18.52 -11.87 19.48
CA LEU A 67 17.58 -12.74 18.77
C LEU A 67 18.26 -13.90 18.01
N ARG A 68 19.53 -13.73 17.59
CA ARG A 68 20.27 -14.80 16.93
C ARG A 68 20.49 -16.04 17.80
N ARG A 69 20.28 -15.95 19.11
CA ARG A 69 20.40 -17.04 20.08
C ARG A 69 19.05 -17.66 20.46
N ASP A 70 17.95 -17.09 20.00
CA ASP A 70 16.62 -17.61 20.30
C ASP A 70 16.36 -18.92 19.51
N PRO A 71 16.16 -20.06 20.19
CA PRO A 71 15.94 -21.34 19.52
C PRO A 71 14.57 -21.43 18.86
N LEU A 72 13.57 -20.66 19.35
CA LEU A 72 12.25 -20.61 18.72
C LEU A 72 12.35 -19.88 17.38
N LEU A 73 13.03 -18.74 17.33
CA LEU A 73 13.27 -18.04 16.07
C LEU A 73 14.04 -18.94 15.09
N ALA A 74 15.06 -19.66 15.55
CA ALA A 74 15.79 -20.60 14.72
C ALA A 74 14.89 -21.71 14.16
N ALA A 75 14.02 -22.29 14.98
CA ALA A 75 13.08 -23.32 14.56
C ALA A 75 12.08 -22.82 13.51
N VAL A 76 11.47 -21.65 13.73
CA VAL A 76 10.43 -21.11 12.82
C VAL A 76 10.99 -20.64 11.48
N ILE A 77 12.27 -20.28 11.39
CA ILE A 77 12.92 -19.95 10.11
C ILE A 77 13.47 -21.19 9.39
N GLY A 78 13.38 -22.38 10.01
CA GLY A 78 13.74 -23.66 9.42
C GLY A 78 15.20 -24.07 9.62
N LYS A 79 15.85 -23.63 10.73
CA LYS A 79 17.19 -24.12 11.10
C LYS A 79 17.14 -25.56 11.58
N GLU A 80 18.00 -26.43 11.03
CA GLU A 80 18.19 -27.79 11.54
C GLU A 80 18.88 -27.81 12.91
N ASP A 81 19.95 -27.02 13.06
CA ASP A 81 20.65 -26.80 14.33
C ASP A 81 20.10 -25.54 15.04
N VAL A 82 18.99 -25.71 15.76
CA VAL A 82 18.30 -24.60 16.45
C VAL A 82 19.13 -24.00 17.61
N LEU A 83 20.13 -24.70 18.08
CA LEU A 83 21.04 -24.23 19.15
C LEU A 83 22.34 -23.61 18.61
N GLY A 84 22.60 -23.74 17.31
CA GLY A 84 23.78 -23.18 16.68
C GLY A 84 25.10 -23.83 17.14
N GLN A 85 25.07 -25.09 17.55
CA GLN A 85 26.26 -25.79 18.06
C GLN A 85 27.27 -26.15 16.93
N ASN A 86 26.77 -26.39 15.73
CA ASN A 86 27.54 -26.79 14.57
C ASN A 86 28.07 -25.63 13.72
N ARG A 87 28.02 -24.39 14.26
CA ARG A 87 28.54 -23.22 13.55
C ARG A 87 30.04 -23.37 13.26
N ARG A 88 30.42 -23.02 12.02
CA ARG A 88 31.82 -23.10 11.55
C ARG A 88 32.75 -22.23 12.44
N SER A 89 32.35 -21.01 12.74
CA SER A 89 33.10 -20.13 13.64
C SER A 89 32.82 -20.47 15.10
N LYS A 90 33.86 -20.80 15.86
CA LYS A 90 33.75 -21.08 17.30
C LYS A 90 33.10 -19.96 18.08
N LYS A 91 33.35 -18.68 17.71
CA LYS A 91 32.77 -17.48 18.36
C LYS A 91 31.26 -17.32 18.13
N ASP A 92 30.72 -17.96 17.08
CA ASP A 92 29.31 -17.90 16.72
C ASP A 92 28.53 -19.12 17.21
N ARG A 93 29.17 -20.07 17.86
CA ARG A 93 28.50 -21.24 18.47
C ARG A 93 27.54 -20.78 19.57
N GLY A 94 26.37 -21.38 19.63
CA GLY A 94 25.29 -20.95 20.50
C GLY A 94 24.41 -19.83 19.90
N ALA A 95 24.62 -19.48 18.62
CA ALA A 95 23.82 -18.52 17.89
C ALA A 95 23.39 -19.08 16.53
N ALA A 96 22.23 -19.70 16.48
CA ALA A 96 21.72 -20.41 15.30
C ALA A 96 21.35 -19.48 14.14
N CYS A 97 20.84 -18.27 14.45
CA CYS A 97 20.40 -17.31 13.44
C CYS A 97 21.51 -16.33 13.02
N ALA A 98 21.24 -15.53 12.01
CA ALA A 98 22.18 -14.58 11.45
C ALA A 98 22.44 -13.40 12.37
N SER A 99 23.67 -12.87 12.31
CA SER A 99 24.05 -11.67 13.04
C SER A 99 23.52 -10.40 12.38
N PRO A 100 23.45 -9.24 13.11
CA PRO A 100 23.14 -7.93 12.56
C PRO A 100 23.93 -7.61 11.29
N ALA A 101 25.23 -7.86 11.29
CA ALA A 101 26.09 -7.60 10.14
C ALA A 101 25.74 -8.46 8.92
N THR A 102 25.21 -9.67 9.11
CA THR A 102 24.76 -10.54 8.01
C THR A 102 23.45 -10.06 7.44
N LEU A 103 22.50 -9.65 8.29
CA LEU A 103 21.23 -9.06 7.86
C LEU A 103 21.43 -7.69 7.20
N ASN A 104 22.37 -6.88 7.68
CA ASN A 104 22.73 -5.64 7.01
C ASN A 104 23.20 -5.86 5.56
N ARG A 105 23.95 -6.94 5.31
CA ARG A 105 24.35 -7.31 3.93
C ARG A 105 23.19 -7.81 3.07
N LEU A 106 22.15 -8.35 3.68
CA LEU A 106 20.90 -8.69 2.98
C LEU A 106 20.16 -7.42 2.54
N GLU A 107 19.99 -6.45 3.43
CA GLU A 107 19.22 -5.23 3.17
C GLU A 107 19.97 -4.24 2.27
N LEU A 108 21.26 -4.06 2.52
CA LEU A 108 22.12 -3.13 1.78
C LEU A 108 22.90 -3.80 0.64
N GLY A 109 22.32 -4.84 0.06
CA GLY A 109 22.89 -5.52 -1.11
C GLY A 109 23.07 -4.57 -2.29
N ALA A 110 24.20 -4.67 -3.02
CA ALA A 110 24.49 -3.84 -4.18
C ALA A 110 24.28 -4.62 -5.49
N GLN A 111 23.87 -3.90 -6.54
CA GLN A 111 23.73 -4.46 -7.89
C GLN A 111 25.06 -5.07 -8.40
N PHE A 112 26.16 -4.44 -8.05
CA PHE A 112 27.51 -4.97 -8.32
C PHE A 112 28.08 -5.56 -7.03
N SER A 113 28.48 -6.83 -7.09
CA SER A 113 29.07 -7.51 -5.92
C SER A 113 30.45 -6.91 -5.62
N ASP A 114 30.67 -6.60 -4.34
CA ASP A 114 31.99 -6.35 -3.80
C ASP A 114 32.42 -7.51 -2.91
N ARG A 115 33.52 -7.34 -2.18
CA ARG A 115 34.04 -8.34 -1.23
C ARG A 115 33.01 -8.75 -0.17
N TYR A 116 32.12 -7.84 0.24
CA TYR A 116 31.20 -8.02 1.37
C TYR A 116 29.73 -8.09 0.97
N ARG A 117 29.35 -7.44 -0.17
CA ARG A 117 27.96 -7.33 -0.65
C ARG A 117 27.75 -8.27 -1.82
N LYS A 118 27.41 -9.51 -1.51
CA LYS A 118 27.20 -10.58 -2.50
C LYS A 118 25.74 -10.98 -2.69
N LEU A 119 24.85 -10.41 -1.89
CA LEU A 119 23.40 -10.53 -2.01
C LEU A 119 22.84 -9.29 -2.66
N HIS A 120 21.95 -9.46 -3.61
CA HIS A 120 21.28 -8.35 -4.29
C HIS A 120 19.81 -8.70 -4.52
N ALA A 121 18.90 -7.90 -3.94
CA ALA A 121 17.48 -7.96 -4.24
C ALA A 121 17.20 -7.22 -5.56
N GLU A 122 16.45 -7.84 -6.46
CA GLU A 122 16.01 -7.21 -7.71
C GLU A 122 14.66 -6.49 -7.47
N PRO A 123 14.61 -5.14 -7.47
CA PRO A 123 13.41 -4.39 -7.07
C PRO A 123 12.15 -4.79 -7.83
N LYS A 124 12.26 -5.00 -9.16
CA LYS A 124 11.11 -5.43 -9.98
C LYS A 124 10.58 -6.81 -9.61
N LYS A 125 11.46 -7.73 -9.17
CA LYS A 125 11.03 -9.04 -8.68
C LYS A 125 10.36 -8.92 -7.31
N VAL A 126 10.84 -8.03 -6.44
CA VAL A 126 10.21 -7.77 -5.14
C VAL A 126 8.80 -7.20 -5.32
N GLU A 127 8.62 -6.21 -6.22
CA GLU A 127 7.31 -5.67 -6.57
C GLU A 127 6.36 -6.77 -7.08
N ALA A 128 6.84 -7.63 -7.99
CA ALA A 128 6.05 -8.74 -8.52
C ALA A 128 5.70 -9.78 -7.45
N ALA A 129 6.64 -10.10 -6.55
CA ALA A 129 6.41 -11.05 -5.45
C ALA A 129 5.39 -10.51 -4.44
N LEU A 130 5.44 -9.22 -4.11
CA LEU A 130 4.45 -8.56 -3.26
C LEU A 130 3.06 -8.61 -3.89
N LEU A 131 2.96 -8.27 -5.18
CA LEU A 131 1.71 -8.31 -5.93
C LEU A 131 1.14 -9.75 -5.99
N GLU A 132 1.97 -10.74 -6.25
CA GLU A 132 1.57 -12.14 -6.28
C GLU A 132 1.03 -12.60 -4.92
N ALA A 133 1.75 -12.31 -3.83
CA ALA A 133 1.31 -12.62 -2.47
C ALA A 133 -0.01 -11.92 -2.13
N GLY A 134 -0.12 -10.63 -2.47
CA GLY A 134 -1.34 -9.84 -2.25
C GLY A 134 -2.53 -10.41 -3.02
N VAL A 135 -2.40 -10.68 -4.31
CA VAL A 135 -3.50 -11.24 -5.11
C VAL A 135 -3.91 -12.64 -4.62
N ARG A 136 -2.96 -13.45 -4.13
CA ARG A 136 -3.28 -14.75 -3.50
C ARG A 136 -4.10 -14.61 -2.22
N SER A 137 -3.97 -13.50 -1.52
CA SER A 137 -4.68 -13.22 -0.26
C SER A 137 -6.08 -12.66 -0.46
N LEU A 138 -6.43 -12.23 -1.68
CA LEU A 138 -7.77 -11.71 -1.98
C LEU A 138 -8.85 -12.79 -1.83
N PRO A 139 -10.06 -12.42 -1.34
CA PRO A 139 -11.20 -13.34 -1.20
C PRO A 139 -11.54 -14.02 -2.53
N LYS A 140 -11.87 -15.31 -2.48
CA LYS A 140 -12.09 -16.11 -3.71
C LYS A 140 -13.42 -15.81 -4.41
N ASP A 141 -14.41 -15.40 -3.64
CA ASP A 141 -15.80 -15.22 -4.10
C ASP A 141 -16.15 -13.73 -4.29
N GLU A 142 -15.14 -12.86 -4.46
CA GLU A 142 -15.34 -11.42 -4.63
C GLU A 142 -15.45 -11.07 -6.13
N ASP A 143 -16.45 -10.29 -6.47
CA ASP A 143 -16.71 -9.79 -7.83
C ASP A 143 -16.22 -8.34 -8.02
N LEU A 144 -16.01 -7.58 -6.91
CA LEU A 144 -15.64 -6.17 -6.92
C LEU A 144 -14.41 -5.93 -6.06
N PHE A 145 -13.36 -5.42 -6.66
CA PHE A 145 -12.11 -5.05 -5.97
C PHE A 145 -11.95 -3.54 -5.97
N ILE A 146 -11.85 -2.95 -4.78
CA ILE A 146 -11.57 -1.52 -4.60
C ILE A 146 -10.08 -1.36 -4.35
N LEU A 147 -9.42 -0.61 -5.23
CA LEU A 147 -8.00 -0.33 -5.21
C LEU A 147 -7.77 1.07 -4.65
N ASP A 148 -7.33 1.15 -3.41
CA ASP A 148 -7.02 2.40 -2.72
C ASP A 148 -5.57 2.81 -2.99
N PHE A 149 -5.38 3.85 -3.81
CA PHE A 149 -4.08 4.44 -4.03
C PHE A 149 -3.84 5.59 -3.06
N ASP A 150 -2.66 5.58 -2.47
CA ASP A 150 -2.18 6.67 -1.63
C ASP A 150 -0.66 6.84 -1.76
N ALA A 151 -0.20 8.07 -1.57
CA ALA A 151 1.22 8.43 -1.51
C ALA A 151 1.43 9.26 -0.26
N THR A 152 2.22 8.75 0.66
CA THR A 152 2.50 9.41 1.92
C THR A 152 3.98 9.74 2.05
N ASP A 153 4.32 10.74 2.84
CA ASP A 153 5.72 11.04 3.13
C ASP A 153 6.30 10.03 4.12
N THR A 154 7.56 9.68 3.87
CA THR A 154 8.38 8.95 4.83
C THR A 154 9.55 9.84 5.20
N PRO A 155 9.54 10.44 6.40
CA PRO A 155 10.61 11.34 6.87
C PRO A 155 11.97 10.68 6.83
N LEU A 156 12.98 11.44 6.43
CA LEU A 156 14.36 10.97 6.34
C LEU A 156 15.24 11.66 7.37
N HIS A 157 16.01 10.85 8.04
CA HIS A 157 17.03 11.32 8.98
C HIS A 157 18.43 11.12 8.37
N GLY A 158 19.24 12.18 8.39
CA GLY A 158 20.61 12.15 7.87
C GLY A 158 20.72 12.25 6.34
N GLN A 159 21.82 11.70 5.78
CA GLN A 159 22.25 11.87 4.38
C GLN A 159 21.89 10.65 3.53
N GLN A 160 20.63 10.28 3.46
CA GLN A 160 20.21 9.13 2.64
C GLN A 160 20.22 9.47 1.14
N GLU A 161 20.58 8.49 0.31
CA GLU A 161 20.60 8.63 -1.14
C GLU A 161 19.18 8.89 -1.68
N GLY A 162 19.07 9.80 -2.64
CA GLY A 162 17.76 10.14 -3.26
C GLY A 162 16.83 10.96 -2.36
N ARG A 163 17.30 11.46 -1.20
CA ARG A 163 16.53 12.38 -0.38
C ARG A 163 16.22 13.66 -1.17
N PHE A 164 15.01 14.16 -1.00
CA PHE A 164 14.59 15.42 -1.61
C PHE A 164 13.74 16.21 -0.61
N PHE A 165 13.87 17.54 -0.60
CA PHE A 165 13.05 18.40 0.25
C PHE A 165 11.68 18.60 -0.39
N HIS A 166 10.62 18.18 0.31
CA HIS A 166 9.25 18.31 -0.19
C HIS A 166 8.54 19.50 0.47
N GLY A 167 8.27 20.55 -0.32
CA GLY A 167 7.71 21.80 0.18
C GLY A 167 6.33 21.71 0.83
N TYR A 168 5.50 20.72 0.48
CA TYR A 168 4.21 20.51 1.13
C TYR A 168 4.35 19.93 2.54
N TYR A 169 5.32 19.01 2.74
CA TYR A 169 5.58 18.37 4.03
C TYR A 169 6.64 19.13 4.86
N ASP A 170 7.28 20.14 4.26
CA ASP A 170 8.33 20.97 4.90
C ASP A 170 9.49 20.16 5.49
N GLN A 171 9.86 19.05 4.82
CA GLN A 171 10.93 18.15 5.26
C GLN A 171 11.57 17.36 4.12
N TYR A 172 12.76 16.78 4.41
CA TYR A 172 13.34 15.77 3.54
C TYR A 172 12.62 14.44 3.74
N CYS A 173 12.07 13.88 2.68
CA CYS A 173 11.33 12.62 2.73
C CYS A 173 11.44 11.83 1.43
N TYR A 174 11.10 10.54 1.50
CA TYR A 174 10.62 9.79 0.35
C TYR A 174 9.11 9.97 0.19
N LEU A 175 8.58 9.60 -0.97
CA LEU A 175 7.15 9.63 -1.26
C LEU A 175 6.74 8.27 -1.88
N PRO A 176 6.69 7.20 -1.09
CA PRO A 176 6.27 5.90 -1.58
C PRO A 176 4.83 5.92 -2.11
N LEU A 177 4.59 5.13 -3.16
CA LEU A 177 3.26 4.87 -3.70
C LEU A 177 2.77 3.53 -3.20
N TYR A 178 1.60 3.53 -2.59
CA TYR A 178 0.92 2.34 -2.11
C TYR A 178 -0.38 2.09 -2.88
N CYS A 179 -0.75 0.81 -3.00
CA CYS A 179 -2.09 0.40 -3.39
C CYS A 179 -2.56 -0.73 -2.49
N PHE A 180 -3.72 -0.54 -1.89
CA PHE A 180 -4.40 -1.52 -1.04
C PHE A 180 -5.68 -2.03 -1.70
N CYS A 181 -6.05 -3.27 -1.39
CA CYS A 181 -7.39 -3.79 -1.61
C CYS A 181 -7.93 -4.28 -0.26
N GLY A 182 -8.79 -3.48 0.37
CA GLY A 182 -9.16 -3.67 1.77
C GLY A 182 -7.93 -3.60 2.68
N SER A 183 -7.61 -4.68 3.40
CA SER A 183 -6.41 -4.79 4.25
C SER A 183 -5.20 -5.38 3.54
N VAL A 184 -5.32 -5.74 2.26
CA VAL A 184 -4.24 -6.39 1.51
C VAL A 184 -3.42 -5.36 0.75
N VAL A 185 -2.10 -5.34 0.96
CA VAL A 185 -1.15 -4.55 0.17
C VAL A 185 -0.95 -5.24 -1.19
N LEU A 186 -1.26 -4.55 -2.27
CA LEU A 186 -1.01 -5.02 -3.64
C LEU A 186 0.21 -4.37 -4.28
N TRP A 187 0.52 -3.14 -3.88
CA TRP A 187 1.64 -2.38 -4.42
C TRP A 187 2.30 -1.55 -3.34
N SER A 188 3.61 -1.56 -3.32
CA SER A 188 4.43 -0.68 -2.49
C SER A 188 5.70 -0.36 -3.26
N GLN A 189 5.87 0.90 -3.62
CA GLN A 189 7.02 1.37 -4.39
C GLN A 189 7.67 2.56 -3.71
N LEU A 190 8.92 2.37 -3.25
CA LEU A 190 9.71 3.46 -2.71
C LEU A 190 10.10 4.42 -3.85
N ARG A 191 9.83 5.73 -3.64
CA ARG A 191 10.13 6.79 -4.61
C ARG A 191 10.73 8.00 -3.91
N THR A 192 11.55 8.76 -4.65
CA THR A 192 11.97 10.08 -4.17
C THR A 192 10.78 11.04 -4.13
N SER A 193 10.78 11.99 -3.22
CA SER A 193 9.73 13.00 -3.12
C SER A 193 9.81 14.14 -4.16
N ALA A 194 10.77 14.07 -5.09
CA ALA A 194 10.86 14.98 -6.24
C ALA A 194 9.78 14.75 -7.30
N ARG A 195 8.87 13.78 -7.09
CA ARG A 195 7.85 13.33 -8.04
C ARG A 195 6.45 13.77 -7.62
N ASP A 196 5.55 13.85 -8.60
CA ASP A 196 4.11 13.99 -8.32
C ASP A 196 3.58 12.75 -7.57
N ALA A 197 2.65 12.96 -6.64
CA ALA A 197 2.07 11.88 -5.85
C ALA A 197 1.45 10.76 -6.71
N SER A 198 0.89 11.10 -7.86
CA SER A 198 0.26 10.17 -8.80
C SER A 198 1.20 9.54 -9.83
N GLU A 199 2.44 9.99 -9.93
CA GLU A 199 3.40 9.45 -10.90
C GLU A 199 3.61 7.94 -10.69
N GLY A 200 3.58 7.15 -11.76
CA GLY A 200 3.71 5.69 -11.71
C GLY A 200 2.40 4.94 -11.41
N THR A 201 1.30 5.64 -11.13
CA THR A 201 0.00 4.99 -10.83
C THR A 201 -0.52 4.17 -12.00
N VAL A 202 -0.41 4.66 -13.23
CA VAL A 202 -0.87 3.92 -14.43
C VAL A 202 -0.07 2.63 -14.60
N GLU A 203 1.27 2.68 -14.46
CA GLU A 203 2.12 1.48 -14.53
C GLU A 203 1.76 0.46 -13.43
N ALA A 204 1.49 0.93 -12.21
CA ALA A 204 1.04 0.07 -11.13
C ALA A 204 -0.34 -0.55 -11.44
N LEU A 205 -1.28 0.26 -11.94
CA LEU A 205 -2.62 -0.21 -12.33
C LEU A 205 -2.56 -1.29 -13.41
N GLU A 206 -1.73 -1.14 -14.43
CA GLU A 206 -1.55 -2.13 -15.49
C GLU A 206 -1.16 -3.49 -14.91
N LYS A 207 -0.17 -3.50 -14.01
CA LYS A 207 0.32 -4.73 -13.37
C LYS A 207 -0.72 -5.33 -12.41
N ILE A 208 -1.32 -4.49 -11.56
CA ILE A 208 -2.31 -4.94 -10.55
C ILE A 208 -3.56 -5.51 -11.24
N VAL A 209 -4.12 -4.78 -12.22
CA VAL A 209 -5.34 -5.20 -12.93
C VAL A 209 -5.07 -6.48 -13.73
N ALA A 210 -3.92 -6.60 -14.38
CA ALA A 210 -3.54 -7.83 -15.08
C ALA A 210 -3.43 -9.03 -14.11
N ALA A 211 -2.79 -8.85 -12.95
CA ALA A 211 -2.64 -9.91 -11.95
C ALA A 211 -3.99 -10.31 -11.32
N ILE A 212 -4.86 -9.33 -11.00
CA ILE A 212 -6.21 -9.62 -10.50
C ILE A 212 -7.01 -10.40 -11.56
N ARG A 213 -6.99 -9.97 -12.81
CA ARG A 213 -7.75 -10.62 -13.90
C ARG A 213 -7.24 -12.00 -14.27
N GLN A 214 -5.96 -12.27 -14.06
CA GLN A 214 -5.43 -13.63 -14.24
C GLN A 214 -6.09 -14.61 -13.28
N ARG A 215 -6.38 -14.20 -12.05
CA ARG A 215 -7.04 -15.04 -11.04
C ARG A 215 -8.56 -14.89 -11.05
N PHE A 216 -9.05 -13.68 -11.31
CA PHE A 216 -10.46 -13.29 -11.34
C PHE A 216 -10.81 -12.67 -12.71
N PRO A 217 -10.97 -13.46 -13.77
CA PRO A 217 -11.09 -12.96 -15.15
C PRO A 217 -12.25 -11.99 -15.38
N LYS A 218 -13.16 -11.93 -14.44
CA LYS A 218 -14.41 -11.18 -14.52
C LYS A 218 -14.52 -10.09 -13.48
N ALA A 219 -13.41 -9.81 -12.78
CA ALA A 219 -13.34 -8.81 -11.74
C ALA A 219 -13.78 -7.42 -12.23
N ARG A 220 -14.62 -6.78 -11.45
CA ARG A 220 -14.88 -5.35 -11.51
C ARG A 220 -13.92 -4.64 -10.60
N ILE A 221 -13.37 -3.54 -11.04
CA ILE A 221 -12.32 -2.84 -10.32
C ILE A 221 -12.72 -1.37 -10.17
N VAL A 222 -12.59 -0.83 -8.96
CA VAL A 222 -12.76 0.58 -8.67
C VAL A 222 -11.45 1.15 -8.15
N VAL A 223 -10.90 2.10 -8.86
CA VAL A 223 -9.70 2.85 -8.43
C VAL A 223 -10.15 4.01 -7.56
N ARG A 224 -9.66 4.06 -6.32
CA ARG A 224 -10.00 5.11 -5.37
C ARG A 224 -8.74 5.82 -4.90
N GLY A 225 -8.80 7.14 -4.79
CA GLY A 225 -7.67 7.96 -4.38
C GLY A 225 -8.09 9.37 -3.99
N ASP A 226 -7.17 10.11 -3.42
CA ASP A 226 -7.36 11.50 -3.04
C ASP A 226 -7.29 12.45 -4.26
N SER A 227 -7.22 13.75 -4.01
CA SER A 227 -7.17 14.76 -5.08
C SER A 227 -5.87 14.76 -5.88
N GLY A 228 -4.81 14.17 -5.37
CA GLY A 228 -3.55 13.97 -6.06
C GLY A 228 -3.69 13.03 -7.26
N PHE A 229 -4.62 12.09 -7.19
CA PHE A 229 -4.83 11.06 -8.22
C PHE A 229 -5.87 11.43 -9.30
N ALA A 230 -6.58 12.55 -9.18
CA ALA A 230 -7.54 13.00 -10.20
C ALA A 230 -6.83 13.58 -11.45
N ARG A 231 -5.99 12.76 -12.09
CA ARG A 231 -5.20 13.07 -13.28
C ARG A 231 -5.86 12.50 -14.54
N ASP A 232 -5.76 13.23 -15.63
CA ASP A 232 -6.39 12.85 -16.91
C ASP A 232 -5.88 11.49 -17.41
N GLU A 233 -4.59 11.21 -17.27
CA GLU A 233 -3.97 9.95 -17.68
C GLU A 233 -4.54 8.74 -16.92
N ILE A 234 -4.74 8.84 -15.60
CA ILE A 234 -5.30 7.77 -14.77
C ILE A 234 -6.75 7.52 -15.16
N MET A 235 -7.54 8.61 -15.29
CA MET A 235 -8.96 8.50 -15.66
C MET A 235 -9.14 7.96 -17.08
N ASN A 236 -8.34 8.42 -18.05
CA ASN A 236 -8.36 7.89 -19.41
C ASN A 236 -7.97 6.42 -19.47
N TRP A 237 -6.95 6.02 -18.70
CA TRP A 237 -6.57 4.62 -18.61
C TRP A 237 -7.73 3.75 -18.09
N CYS A 238 -8.36 4.16 -16.98
CA CYS A 238 -9.53 3.44 -16.44
C CYS A 238 -10.68 3.38 -17.44
N GLU A 239 -10.99 4.50 -18.10
CA GLU A 239 -12.07 4.60 -19.11
C GLU A 239 -11.79 3.74 -20.35
N GLY A 240 -10.53 3.46 -20.65
CA GLY A 240 -10.10 2.56 -21.71
C GLY A 240 -10.17 1.06 -21.36
N GLN A 241 -10.39 0.72 -20.09
CA GLN A 241 -10.43 -0.67 -19.62
C GLN A 241 -11.88 -1.11 -19.38
N SER A 242 -12.24 -2.33 -19.80
CA SER A 242 -13.54 -2.90 -19.49
C SER A 242 -13.71 -3.14 -18.00
N GLU A 243 -14.87 -2.78 -17.40
CA GLU A 243 -15.20 -3.02 -16.00
C GLU A 243 -14.16 -2.42 -15.01
N VAL A 244 -13.49 -1.32 -15.39
CA VAL A 244 -12.65 -0.52 -14.51
C VAL A 244 -13.25 0.85 -14.31
N PHE A 245 -13.50 1.17 -13.07
CA PHE A 245 -14.12 2.41 -12.63
C PHE A 245 -13.18 3.18 -11.73
N TYR A 246 -13.49 4.44 -11.47
CA TYR A 246 -12.74 5.24 -10.51
C TYR A 246 -13.64 6.14 -9.65
N LEU A 247 -13.13 6.50 -8.49
CA LEU A 247 -13.75 7.38 -7.51
C LEU A 247 -12.64 8.23 -6.87
N LEU A 248 -12.32 9.37 -7.50
CA LEU A 248 -11.14 10.17 -7.16
C LEU A 248 -11.55 11.55 -6.61
N GLY A 249 -10.91 11.95 -5.52
CA GLY A 249 -11.09 13.29 -4.98
C GLY A 249 -10.69 14.36 -5.99
N LYS A 250 -11.29 15.56 -5.86
CA LYS A 250 -10.86 16.72 -6.64
C LYS A 250 -10.66 17.92 -5.72
N ALA A 251 -9.49 18.53 -5.78
CA ALA A 251 -9.22 19.77 -5.04
C ALA A 251 -10.18 20.88 -5.45
N ARG A 252 -10.66 21.60 -4.45
CA ARG A 252 -11.58 22.74 -4.65
C ARG A 252 -10.93 23.83 -5.48
N ASN A 253 -11.73 24.48 -6.33
CA ASN A 253 -11.37 25.69 -7.04
C ASN A 253 -12.62 26.59 -7.23
N ALA A 254 -12.44 27.82 -7.68
CA ALA A 254 -13.53 28.78 -7.83
C ALA A 254 -14.69 28.25 -8.72
N ARG A 255 -14.37 27.62 -9.87
CA ARG A 255 -15.39 27.07 -10.77
C ARG A 255 -16.22 25.96 -10.13
N LEU A 256 -15.58 25.06 -9.36
CA LEU A 256 -16.29 24.01 -8.62
C LEU A 256 -17.13 24.60 -7.48
N GLN A 257 -16.67 25.66 -6.83
CA GLN A 257 -17.45 26.36 -5.79
C GLN A 257 -18.71 26.98 -6.38
N THR A 258 -18.62 27.59 -7.57
CA THR A 258 -19.81 28.14 -8.28
C THR A 258 -20.84 27.06 -8.58
N LEU A 259 -20.43 25.83 -8.94
CA LEU A 259 -21.36 24.71 -9.20
C LEU A 259 -22.20 24.33 -7.99
N VAL A 260 -21.69 24.52 -6.79
CA VAL A 260 -22.37 24.15 -5.54
C VAL A 260 -22.94 25.35 -4.78
N GLU A 261 -22.87 26.53 -5.33
CA GLU A 261 -23.28 27.77 -4.64
C GLU A 261 -24.73 27.70 -4.15
N LYS A 262 -25.68 27.36 -5.01
CA LYS A 262 -27.10 27.19 -4.65
C LYS A 262 -27.31 26.15 -3.56
N ALA A 263 -26.66 24.98 -3.69
CA ALA A 263 -26.73 23.93 -2.70
C ALA A 263 -26.11 24.36 -1.35
N THR A 264 -25.04 25.15 -1.39
CA THR A 264 -24.42 25.73 -0.19
C THR A 264 -25.35 26.71 0.51
N VAL A 265 -26.09 27.54 -0.25
CA VAL A 265 -27.12 28.46 0.34
C VAL A 265 -28.22 27.62 1.01
N HIS A 266 -28.72 26.57 0.38
CA HIS A 266 -29.74 25.70 0.99
C HIS A 266 -29.21 25.01 2.25
N ALA A 267 -28.00 24.45 2.21
CA ALA A 267 -27.37 23.84 3.38
C ALA A 267 -27.21 24.84 4.53
N ARG A 268 -26.85 26.10 4.21
CA ARG A 268 -26.71 27.18 5.19
C ARG A 268 -28.05 27.52 5.84
N MET A 269 -29.09 27.70 5.04
CA MET A 269 -30.45 28.00 5.56
C MET A 269 -30.92 26.89 6.51
N ARG A 270 -30.74 25.63 6.12
CA ARG A 270 -31.08 24.46 6.96
C ARG A 270 -30.24 24.44 8.24
N SER A 271 -28.93 24.68 8.16
CA SER A 271 -28.05 24.74 9.32
C SER A 271 -28.44 25.81 10.31
N CYS A 272 -28.83 27.00 9.82
CA CYS A 272 -29.33 28.08 10.65
C CYS A 272 -30.66 27.72 11.35
N LEU A 273 -31.56 27.03 10.66
CA LEU A 273 -32.86 26.62 11.22
C LEU A 273 -32.74 25.48 12.23
N THR A 274 -31.81 24.53 12.00
CA THR A 274 -31.70 23.31 12.80
C THR A 274 -30.60 23.33 13.88
N GLY A 275 -29.67 24.30 13.78
CA GLY A 275 -28.53 24.42 14.70
C GLY A 275 -27.46 23.32 14.51
N VAL A 276 -27.59 22.48 13.46
CA VAL A 276 -26.63 21.40 13.16
C VAL A 276 -26.00 21.56 11.80
N SER A 277 -24.87 20.92 11.57
CA SER A 277 -24.23 20.87 10.26
C SER A 277 -25.15 20.24 9.22
N CYS A 278 -25.35 20.91 8.09
CA CYS A 278 -26.21 20.45 7.00
C CYS A 278 -25.42 20.26 5.72
N ARG A 279 -25.85 19.31 4.91
CA ARG A 279 -25.22 18.98 3.61
C ARG A 279 -26.27 18.80 2.53
N GLU A 280 -25.88 19.17 1.32
CA GLU A 280 -26.62 19.01 0.08
C GLU A 280 -25.68 18.40 -0.97
N TYR A 281 -26.25 17.71 -1.94
CA TYR A 281 -25.47 17.03 -2.97
C TYR A 281 -25.87 17.51 -4.36
N VAL A 282 -24.86 17.65 -5.23
CA VAL A 282 -25.04 18.01 -6.63
C VAL A 282 -24.31 16.99 -7.50
N ASP A 283 -25.06 16.29 -8.35
CA ASP A 283 -24.49 15.40 -9.36
C ASP A 283 -24.49 16.14 -10.70
N THR A 284 -23.34 16.36 -11.27
CA THR A 284 -23.17 17.19 -12.47
C THR A 284 -21.99 16.69 -13.30
N THR A 285 -21.64 17.39 -14.35
CA THR A 285 -20.43 17.18 -15.12
C THR A 285 -19.44 18.34 -14.91
N TYR A 286 -18.16 18.05 -15.05
CA TYR A 286 -17.10 19.04 -14.93
C TYR A 286 -15.92 18.71 -15.83
N ARG A 287 -15.30 19.74 -16.36
CA ARG A 287 -14.02 19.68 -17.07
C ARG A 287 -13.12 20.80 -16.57
N THR A 288 -11.84 20.50 -16.37
CA THR A 288 -10.81 21.53 -16.14
C THR A 288 -10.58 22.37 -17.40
N LEU A 289 -9.94 23.52 -17.27
CA LEU A 289 -9.67 24.37 -18.44
C LEU A 289 -8.73 23.69 -19.45
N THR A 290 -7.66 23.09 -18.97
CA THR A 290 -6.57 22.59 -19.78
C THR A 290 -6.14 21.15 -19.49
N SER A 291 -6.29 20.69 -18.24
CA SER A 291 -5.67 19.44 -17.80
C SER A 291 -6.50 18.16 -18.01
N TRP A 292 -7.80 18.30 -18.32
CA TRP A 292 -8.66 17.17 -18.63
C TRP A 292 -9.08 17.17 -20.10
N SER A 293 -8.96 16.05 -20.76
CA SER A 293 -9.30 15.86 -22.18
C SER A 293 -10.81 15.95 -22.43
N ARG A 294 -11.66 15.60 -21.46
CA ARG A 294 -13.12 15.54 -21.60
C ARG A 294 -13.85 15.94 -20.31
N GLU A 295 -15.15 16.16 -20.43
CA GLU A 295 -16.04 16.26 -19.28
C GLU A 295 -16.24 14.90 -18.61
N ARG A 296 -16.37 14.93 -17.27
CA ARG A 296 -16.59 13.72 -16.43
C ARG A 296 -17.63 14.02 -15.36
N ARG A 297 -18.32 12.98 -14.92
CA ARG A 297 -19.29 13.04 -13.83
C ARG A 297 -18.60 13.52 -12.55
N MET A 298 -19.17 14.51 -11.92
CA MET A 298 -18.66 15.14 -10.71
C MET A 298 -19.70 15.08 -9.60
N LEU A 299 -19.36 14.43 -8.51
CA LEU A 299 -20.12 14.35 -7.28
C LEU A 299 -19.67 15.49 -6.38
N CYS A 300 -20.57 16.40 -6.06
CA CYS A 300 -20.27 17.58 -5.25
C CYS A 300 -21.07 17.53 -3.95
N LYS A 301 -20.36 17.58 -2.82
CA LYS A 301 -20.97 17.78 -1.49
C LYS A 301 -20.82 19.24 -1.09
N ALA A 302 -21.95 19.95 -0.92
CA ALA A 302 -22.03 21.25 -0.30
C ALA A 302 -22.35 21.05 1.18
N GLU A 303 -21.42 21.33 2.06
CA GLU A 303 -21.59 21.15 3.51
C GLU A 303 -21.35 22.48 4.22
N VAL A 304 -22.24 22.82 5.14
CA VAL A 304 -22.10 23.96 6.05
C VAL A 304 -22.04 23.39 7.47
N LEU A 305 -20.92 23.64 8.14
CA LEU A 305 -20.69 23.22 9.52
C LEU A 305 -21.34 24.21 10.49
N VAL A 306 -21.54 23.80 11.71
CA VAL A 306 -21.96 24.68 12.80
C VAL A 306 -20.99 25.86 12.88
N GLY A 307 -21.51 27.09 12.99
CA GLY A 307 -20.70 28.32 12.93
C GLY A 307 -20.49 28.87 11.51
N ASP A 308 -21.33 28.43 10.55
CA ASP A 308 -21.38 28.95 9.17
C ASP A 308 -20.14 28.72 8.31
N LYS A 309 -19.31 27.75 8.67
CA LYS A 309 -18.11 27.38 7.89
C LYS A 309 -18.47 26.46 6.73
N SER A 310 -18.31 26.93 5.51
CA SER A 310 -18.50 26.10 4.30
C SER A 310 -17.35 25.09 4.12
N ASN A 311 -17.70 23.83 3.83
CA ASN A 311 -16.76 22.73 3.62
C ASN A 311 -17.14 21.90 2.39
N PRO A 312 -17.10 22.45 1.16
CA PRO A 312 -17.43 21.72 -0.05
C PRO A 312 -16.38 20.66 -0.36
N ARG A 313 -16.84 19.51 -0.90
CA ARG A 313 -16.00 18.41 -1.36
C ARG A 313 -16.43 17.96 -2.75
N PHE A 314 -15.48 17.49 -3.52
CA PHE A 314 -15.68 17.12 -4.92
C PHE A 314 -15.03 15.78 -5.23
N VAL A 315 -15.73 14.92 -5.96
CA VAL A 315 -15.26 13.60 -6.37
C VAL A 315 -15.63 13.37 -7.83
N VAL A 316 -14.65 12.99 -8.63
CA VAL A 316 -14.85 12.64 -10.04
C VAL A 316 -14.98 11.13 -10.20
N THR A 317 -15.87 10.68 -11.09
CA THR A 317 -16.14 9.26 -11.27
C THR A 317 -16.64 8.94 -12.69
N ASN A 318 -16.43 7.70 -13.14
CA ASN A 318 -17.11 7.12 -14.32
C ASN A 318 -18.12 6.05 -13.92
N ILE A 319 -18.40 5.86 -12.62
CA ILE A 319 -19.43 4.90 -12.15
C ILE A 319 -20.79 5.35 -12.65
N PRO A 320 -21.56 4.48 -13.34
CA PRO A 320 -22.87 4.84 -13.88
C PRO A 320 -23.91 5.09 -12.78
N LEU A 321 -24.97 5.86 -13.08
CA LEU A 321 -26.08 6.10 -12.16
C LEU A 321 -26.75 4.82 -11.67
N ALA A 322 -26.77 3.77 -12.49
CA ALA A 322 -27.30 2.45 -12.12
C ALA A 322 -26.43 1.68 -11.12
N GLY A 323 -25.25 2.22 -10.78
CA GLY A 323 -24.26 1.57 -9.95
C GLY A 323 -23.51 0.44 -10.66
N ILE A 324 -22.67 -0.26 -9.90
CA ILE A 324 -21.94 -1.45 -10.35
C ILE A 324 -22.72 -2.67 -9.87
N ARG A 325 -23.01 -3.60 -10.78
CA ARG A 325 -23.77 -4.81 -10.48
C ARG A 325 -22.94 -6.07 -10.73
N SER A 326 -23.19 -7.11 -9.93
CA SER A 326 -22.69 -8.45 -10.19
C SER A 326 -23.31 -9.01 -11.50
N ARG A 327 -22.79 -10.13 -11.98
CA ARG A 327 -23.41 -10.81 -13.15
C ARG A 327 -24.79 -11.36 -12.88
N ARG A 328 -25.11 -11.60 -11.60
CA ARG A 328 -26.43 -12.04 -11.16
C ARG A 328 -27.40 -10.86 -10.98
N GLY A 329 -26.94 -9.62 -11.27
CA GLY A 329 -27.73 -8.40 -11.14
C GLY A 329 -27.74 -7.79 -9.73
N GLU A 330 -27.03 -8.38 -8.78
CA GLU A 330 -26.91 -7.84 -7.41
C GLU A 330 -26.13 -6.53 -7.42
N LEU A 331 -26.57 -5.55 -6.65
CA LEU A 331 -25.89 -4.25 -6.54
C LEU A 331 -24.64 -4.41 -5.67
N LEU A 332 -23.47 -4.27 -6.31
CA LEU A 332 -22.17 -4.32 -5.62
C LEU A 332 -21.75 -2.95 -5.10
N MET A 333 -22.06 -1.89 -5.87
CA MET A 333 -21.76 -0.51 -5.49
C MET A 333 -22.90 0.39 -5.97
N PRO A 334 -23.40 1.31 -5.10
CA PRO A 334 -24.46 2.25 -5.50
C PRO A 334 -23.96 3.20 -6.60
N GLY A 335 -24.90 3.74 -7.39
CA GLY A 335 -24.59 4.75 -8.40
C GLY A 335 -25.04 6.15 -8.01
N GLU A 336 -25.91 6.26 -6.99
CA GLU A 336 -26.39 7.55 -6.49
C GLU A 336 -25.32 8.26 -5.64
N ILE A 337 -25.37 9.57 -5.62
CA ILE A 337 -24.32 10.43 -5.07
C ILE A 337 -24.05 10.21 -3.58
N CYS A 338 -25.10 10.04 -2.76
CA CYS A 338 -24.94 9.87 -1.31
C CYS A 338 -24.20 8.57 -0.99
N GLY A 339 -24.58 7.46 -1.64
CA GLY A 339 -23.92 6.17 -1.46
C GLY A 339 -22.47 6.21 -1.92
N LEU A 340 -22.23 6.74 -3.12
CA LEU A 340 -20.87 6.87 -3.65
C LEU A 340 -19.98 7.77 -2.80
N TYR A 341 -20.50 8.89 -2.30
CA TYR A 341 -19.69 9.80 -1.52
C TYR A 341 -19.52 9.32 -0.07
N GLU A 342 -20.63 9.09 0.65
CA GLU A 342 -20.57 8.85 2.10
C GLU A 342 -20.08 7.44 2.46
N LYS A 343 -20.43 6.44 1.68
CA LYS A 343 -20.04 5.05 1.95
C LYS A 343 -18.76 4.70 1.24
N GLU A 344 -18.72 4.91 -0.07
CA GLU A 344 -17.62 4.39 -0.88
C GLU A 344 -16.40 5.31 -0.85
N TYR A 345 -16.55 6.60 -1.16
CA TYR A 345 -15.40 7.51 -1.19
C TYR A 345 -14.82 7.77 0.21
N CYS A 346 -15.67 8.00 1.20
CA CYS A 346 -15.21 8.21 2.58
C CYS A 346 -14.52 6.97 3.18
N GLY A 347 -14.83 5.77 2.69
CA GLY A 347 -14.13 4.53 3.05
C GLY A 347 -12.64 4.51 2.72
N ARG A 348 -12.15 5.45 1.88
CA ARG A 348 -10.72 5.64 1.57
C ARG A 348 -9.86 5.86 2.83
N GLY A 349 -10.41 6.48 3.88
CA GLY A 349 -9.69 6.68 5.14
C GLY A 349 -9.11 5.40 5.77
N ASN A 350 -9.60 4.23 5.37
CA ASN A 350 -9.04 2.95 5.83
C ASN A 350 -7.61 2.73 5.29
N ALA A 351 -7.31 3.15 4.06
CA ALA A 351 -5.95 3.04 3.49
C ALA A 351 -4.94 3.87 4.29
N GLU A 352 -5.30 5.08 4.70
CA GLU A 352 -4.46 5.93 5.56
C GLU A 352 -4.14 5.25 6.92
N ASN A 353 -5.13 4.52 7.48
CA ASN A 353 -4.92 3.75 8.71
C ASN A 353 -3.99 2.55 8.47
N MET A 354 -4.10 1.88 7.32
CA MET A 354 -3.19 0.77 6.97
C MET A 354 -1.74 1.26 6.83
N ILE A 355 -1.52 2.42 6.20
CA ILE A 355 -0.18 3.02 6.08
C ILE A 355 0.41 3.30 7.46
N LYS A 356 -0.38 3.91 8.37
CA LYS A 356 0.06 4.18 9.76
C LYS A 356 0.42 2.92 10.56
N GLN A 357 -0.06 1.75 10.16
CA GLN A 357 0.32 0.49 10.78
C GLN A 357 1.63 -0.08 10.22
N MET A 358 2.09 0.43 9.06
CA MET A 358 3.33 0.01 8.42
C MET A 358 4.51 0.96 8.70
N THR A 359 4.24 2.14 9.23
CA THR A 359 5.23 3.15 9.69
C THR A 359 5.32 3.18 11.19
#